data_757f0885b402ac1a0c597accaa1096a3
#
_entry.id   757f0885b402ac1a0c597accaa1096a3
#
_cell.length_a   1.000
_cell.length_b   1.000
_cell.length_c   1.000
_cell.angle_alpha   90.00
_cell.angle_beta   90.00
_cell.angle_gamma   90.00
#
_symmetry.space_group_name_H-M   'P 1'
#
loop_
_entity.id
_entity.type
_entity.pdbx_description
1 polymer ?
#
loop_
_entity_poly.entity_id
_entity_poly.type
_entity_poly.pdbx_seq_one_letter_code
_entity_poly.pdbx_strand_id
1 'polypeptide(L)'
;MSCISINLKKEETLVKIEDNATEEEIIGELKIKLAELTKLYQEEKTPIRVTGKILSEQELQDVRNIVKEYLDVQINFNTPTSLGLHSI
;
A
#
# COMPACT_ATOMS: atom_id res chain seq x y z
N MET A 1 8.21 10.86 12.10
CA MET A 1 6.88 10.95 11.49
C MET A 1 6.67 9.87 10.46
N SER A 2 5.48 9.33 10.46
CA SER A 2 5.16 8.26 9.53
C SER A 2 4.77 8.83 8.18
N CYS A 3 5.33 8.30 7.10
CA CYS A 3 4.93 8.69 5.75
C CYS A 3 3.79 7.84 5.22
N ILE A 4 3.36 6.84 5.99
CA ILE A 4 2.28 5.95 5.60
C ILE A 4 1.22 5.94 6.70
N SER A 5 -0.03 6.10 6.29
CA SER A 5 -1.17 6.02 7.19
C SER A 5 -2.05 4.85 6.77
N ILE A 6 -2.54 4.09 7.74
CA ILE A 6 -3.42 2.98 7.45
C ILE A 6 -4.77 3.23 8.11
N ASN A 7 -5.83 3.07 7.34
CA ASN A 7 -7.18 3.28 7.82
C ASN A 7 -8.00 2.02 7.53
N LEU A 8 -8.38 1.33 8.60
CA LEU A 8 -9.15 0.09 8.49
C LEU A 8 -10.64 0.41 8.30
N LYS A 9 -11.20 -0.07 7.23
CA LYS A 9 -12.62 0.09 6.95
C LYS A 9 -13.25 -1.30 6.83
N LYS A 10 -14.58 -1.34 6.84
CA LYS A 10 -15.30 -2.59 6.76
C LYS A 10 -15.00 -3.39 5.50
N GLU A 11 -14.93 -2.71 4.38
CA GLU A 11 -14.81 -3.39 3.09
C GLU A 11 -13.41 -3.35 2.50
N GLU A 12 -12.54 -2.49 3.04
CA GLU A 12 -11.20 -2.35 2.50
C GLU A 12 -10.29 -1.68 3.53
N THR A 13 -9.01 -1.84 3.33
CA THR A 13 -8.01 -1.16 4.14
C THR A 13 -7.32 -0.13 3.27
N LEU A 14 -7.38 1.13 3.68
CA LEU A 14 -6.74 2.21 2.93
C LEU A 14 -5.32 2.42 3.44
N VAL A 15 -4.37 2.42 2.51
CA VAL A 15 -2.99 2.73 2.81
C VAL A 15 -2.64 4.00 2.06
N LYS A 16 -2.43 5.08 2.80
CA LYS A 16 -2.10 6.36 2.19
C LYS A 16 -0.60 6.63 2.33
N ILE A 17 0.04 6.94 1.21
CA ILE A 17 1.47 7.25 1.18
C ILE A 17 1.63 8.73 0.89
N GLU A 18 2.45 9.41 1.69
CA GLU A 18 2.69 10.83 1.50
C GLU A 18 3.47 11.10 0.21
N ASP A 19 3.15 12.21 -0.44
CA ASP A 19 3.74 12.54 -1.74
C ASP A 19 5.26 12.66 -1.70
N ASN A 20 5.80 13.12 -0.60
CA ASN A 20 7.24 13.34 -0.48
C ASN A 20 7.99 12.16 0.11
N ALA A 21 7.33 11.04 0.28
CA ALA A 21 7.98 9.84 0.80
C ALA A 21 8.96 9.28 -0.22
N THR A 22 10.16 8.92 0.24
CA THR A 22 11.14 8.29 -0.63
C THR A 22 10.88 6.79 -0.68
N GLU A 23 11.47 6.13 -1.67
CA GLU A 23 11.32 4.68 -1.80
C GLU A 23 11.77 3.96 -0.54
N GLU A 24 12.89 4.36 0.04
CA GLU A 24 13.39 3.76 1.26
C GLU A 24 12.42 3.94 2.43
N GLU A 25 11.84 5.12 2.54
CA GLU A 25 10.88 5.39 3.59
C GLU A 25 9.62 4.55 3.41
N ILE A 26 9.17 4.43 2.18
CA ILE A 26 7.99 3.62 1.88
C ILE A 26 8.23 2.18 2.28
N ILE A 27 9.35 1.60 1.86
CA ILE A 27 9.67 0.22 2.17
C ILE A 27 9.77 -0.01 3.67
N GLY A 28 10.52 0.84 4.35
CA GLY A 28 10.72 0.69 5.79
C GLY A 28 9.44 0.83 6.58
N GLU A 29 8.68 1.89 6.31
CA GLU A 29 7.44 2.14 7.02
C GLU A 29 6.38 1.09 6.72
N LEU A 30 6.31 0.67 5.47
CA LEU A 30 5.32 -0.31 5.06
C LEU A 30 5.52 -1.63 5.79
N LYS A 31 6.76 -2.08 5.93
CA LYS A 31 7.04 -3.31 6.64
C LYS A 31 6.60 -3.23 8.11
N ILE A 32 6.86 -2.10 8.74
CA ILE A 32 6.45 -1.90 10.14
C ILE A 32 4.93 -1.91 10.24
N LYS A 33 4.27 -1.16 9.37
CA LYS A 33 2.81 -1.06 9.40
C LYS A 33 2.14 -2.40 9.11
N LEU A 34 2.66 -3.14 8.16
CA LEU A 34 2.09 -4.43 7.80
C LEU A 34 2.30 -5.46 8.90
N ALA A 35 3.44 -5.41 9.59
CA ALA A 35 3.68 -6.30 10.71
C ALA A 35 2.64 -6.09 11.81
N GLU A 36 2.27 -4.84 12.05
CA GLU A 36 1.22 -4.54 13.01
C GLU A 36 -0.15 -4.96 12.48
N LEU A 37 -0.37 -4.74 11.20
CA LEU A 37 -1.65 -5.02 10.57
C LEU A 37 -1.96 -6.52 10.54
N THR A 38 -0.95 -7.37 10.40
CA THR A 38 -1.18 -8.80 10.37
C THR A 38 -1.82 -9.30 11.66
N LYS A 39 -1.57 -8.62 12.76
CA LYS A 39 -2.18 -9.00 14.03
C LYS A 39 -3.67 -8.70 14.07
N LEU A 40 -4.10 -7.69 13.32
CA LEU A 40 -5.50 -7.31 13.25
C LEU A 40 -6.25 -8.08 12.18
N TYR A 41 -5.53 -8.59 11.20
CA TYR A 41 -6.09 -9.24 10.02
C TYR A 41 -6.27 -10.74 10.16
N GLN A 42 -6.31 -11.25 11.36
CA GLN A 42 -6.32 -12.69 11.55
C GLN A 42 -7.57 -13.38 11.01
N GLU A 43 -8.69 -12.71 11.07
CA GLU A 43 -9.95 -13.33 10.68
C GLU A 43 -10.54 -12.78 9.39
N GLU A 44 -10.32 -11.52 9.10
CA GLU A 44 -10.88 -10.89 7.91
C GLU A 44 -9.78 -10.43 6.98
N LYS A 45 -9.88 -10.85 5.72
CA LYS A 45 -8.92 -10.45 4.71
C LYS A 45 -9.58 -9.50 3.74
N THR A 46 -9.61 -8.23 4.11
CA THR A 46 -10.15 -7.21 3.22
C THR A 46 -9.08 -6.76 2.23
N PRO A 47 -9.48 -6.35 1.03
CA PRO A 47 -8.49 -5.87 0.06
C PRO A 47 -7.84 -4.58 0.53
N ILE A 48 -6.63 -4.36 0.06
CA ILE A 48 -5.87 -3.16 0.39
C ILE A 48 -5.92 -2.22 -0.80
N ARG A 49 -6.22 -0.95 -0.51
CA ARG A 49 -6.19 0.09 -1.52
C ARG A 49 -5.10 1.09 -1.17
N VAL A 50 -4.17 1.29 -2.09
CA VAL A 50 -3.07 2.23 -1.90
C VAL A 50 -3.42 3.54 -2.57
N THR A 51 -3.32 4.64 -1.82
CA THR A 51 -3.64 5.97 -2.31
C THR A 51 -2.53 6.94 -1.94
N GLY A 52 -2.65 8.17 -2.43
CA GLY A 52 -1.73 9.24 -2.09
C GLY A 52 -0.70 9.46 -3.18
N LYS A 53 0.55 9.18 -2.87
CA LYS A 53 1.63 9.43 -3.80
C LYS A 53 1.45 8.70 -5.12
N ILE A 54 1.80 9.37 -6.22
CA ILE A 54 1.85 8.73 -7.53
C ILE A 54 3.13 7.92 -7.57
N LEU A 55 2.98 6.60 -7.59
CA LEU A 55 4.12 5.70 -7.48
C LEU A 55 4.73 5.39 -8.82
N SER A 56 6.06 5.32 -8.86
CA SER A 56 6.76 4.84 -10.04
C SER A 56 6.50 3.35 -10.18
N GLU A 57 6.84 2.81 -11.34
CA GLU A 57 6.67 1.39 -11.60
C GLU A 57 7.42 0.54 -10.58
N GLN A 58 8.63 0.96 -10.25
CA GLN A 58 9.43 0.25 -9.27
C GLN A 58 8.80 0.31 -7.89
N GLU A 59 8.31 1.48 -7.50
CA GLU A 59 7.65 1.63 -6.21
C GLU A 59 6.38 0.79 -6.12
N LEU A 60 5.62 0.73 -7.21
CA LEU A 60 4.43 -0.10 -7.26
C LEU A 60 4.77 -1.57 -7.01
N GLN A 61 5.81 -2.06 -7.66
CA GLN A 61 6.21 -3.44 -7.50
C GLN A 61 6.73 -3.72 -6.10
N ASP A 62 7.50 -2.78 -5.55
CA ASP A 62 8.00 -2.92 -4.19
C ASP A 62 6.86 -3.02 -3.19
N VAL A 63 5.89 -2.12 -3.30
CA VAL A 63 4.75 -2.13 -2.40
C VAL A 63 3.96 -3.43 -2.53
N ARG A 64 3.70 -3.85 -3.77
CA ARG A 64 2.96 -5.08 -4.02
C ARG A 64 3.67 -6.29 -3.42
N ASN A 65 4.97 -6.38 -3.65
CA ASN A 65 5.74 -7.52 -3.16
C ASN A 65 5.78 -7.56 -1.64
N ILE A 66 5.94 -6.40 -1.01
CA ILE A 66 5.97 -6.33 0.44
C ILE A 66 4.61 -6.72 1.03
N VAL A 67 3.54 -6.18 0.46
CA VAL A 67 2.22 -6.51 0.97
C VAL A 67 1.95 -8.00 0.85
N LYS A 68 2.29 -8.60 -0.29
CA LYS A 68 2.06 -10.03 -0.49
C LYS A 68 2.91 -10.90 0.42
N GLU A 69 4.05 -10.38 0.84
CA GLU A 69 4.91 -11.10 1.77
C GLU A 69 4.26 -11.21 3.16
N TYR A 70 3.53 -10.20 3.56
CA TYR A 70 2.90 -10.16 4.87
C TYR A 70 1.45 -10.60 4.86
N LEU A 71 0.72 -10.23 3.81
CA LEU A 71 -0.71 -10.48 3.72
C LEU A 71 -1.06 -11.02 2.35
N ASP A 72 -1.81 -12.10 2.32
CA ASP A 72 -2.28 -12.68 1.06
C ASP A 72 -3.65 -12.10 0.72
N VAL A 73 -3.67 -10.82 0.34
CA VAL A 73 -4.90 -10.12 0.01
C VAL A 73 -4.74 -9.40 -1.31
N GLN A 74 -5.85 -9.03 -1.90
CA GLN A 74 -5.85 -8.27 -3.15
C GLN A 74 -5.39 -6.85 -2.89
N ILE A 75 -4.56 -6.33 -3.79
CA ILE A 75 -4.04 -4.97 -3.69
C ILE A 75 -4.54 -4.16 -4.88
N ASN A 76 -5.12 -3.00 -4.59
CA ASN A 76 -5.57 -2.08 -5.63
C ASN A 76 -4.85 -0.75 -5.44
N PHE A 77 -4.36 -0.19 -6.53
CA PHE A 77 -3.71 1.11 -6.51
C PHE A 77 -4.68 2.16 -7.03
N ASN A 78 -5.00 3.12 -6.18
CA ASN A 78 -5.96 4.15 -6.53
C ASN A 78 -5.26 5.46 -6.88
N THR A 79 -4.01 5.38 -7.32
CA THR A 79 -3.28 6.55 -7.76
C THR A 79 -3.09 6.47 -9.27
N PRO A 80 -3.12 7.60 -9.98
CA PRO A 80 -2.82 7.56 -11.40
C PRO A 80 -1.37 7.16 -11.61
N THR A 81 -1.14 6.32 -12.59
CA THR A 81 0.20 5.91 -12.94
C THR A 81 0.43 6.22 -14.41
N SER A 82 1.68 6.23 -14.81
CA SER A 82 1.98 6.48 -16.23
C SER A 82 1.37 5.42 -17.13
N LEU A 83 1.20 4.21 -16.60
CA LEU A 83 0.60 3.13 -17.36
C LEU A 83 -0.89 3.36 -17.58
N GLY A 84 -1.56 3.91 -16.59
CA GLY A 84 -2.98 4.18 -16.72
C GLY A 84 -3.31 5.16 -17.82
N LEU A 85 -2.39 6.05 -18.09
CA LEU A 85 -2.60 7.07 -19.11
C LEU A 85 -2.55 6.51 -20.52
N HIS A 86 -1.96 5.37 -20.70
CA HIS A 86 -1.81 4.77 -22.00
C HIS A 86 -2.89 3.80 -22.36
N SER A 87 -3.80 3.58 -21.49
CA SER A 87 -4.87 2.63 -21.77
C SER A 87 -5.92 3.18 -22.71
N ILE A 88 -5.75 4.36 -23.14
CA ILE A 88 -6.69 5.01 -24.02
C ILE A 88 -6.48 4.61 -25.46
#